data_7cff4ef8afac984a10490da0b3443585
#
_entry.id   7cff4ef8afac984a10490da0b3443585
#
_cell.length_a   1.000
_cell.length_b   1.000
_cell.length_c   1.000
_cell.angle_alpha   90.00
_cell.angle_beta   90.00
_cell.angle_gamma   90.00
#
_symmetry.space_group_name_H-M   'P 1'
#
loop_
_entity.id
_entity.type
_entity.pdbx_description
1 polymer ?
#
loop_
_entity_poly.entity_id
_entity_poly.type
_entity_poly.pdbx_seq_one_letter_code
_entity_poly.pdbx_strand_id
1 'polypeptide(L)'
;PLGGSSELFGSHKGYGYAVLVEFFSACLSQGTTSNHTMKNGHAGICHYFAAFNPEIFGDAQAIRSHFSAYLQELRESAKAAGQERIYIHGEKEAECCRERKQSGIPILPKTLDEMRRLAEELGLPFEW
;
A
#
# COMPACT_ATOMS: atom_id res chain seq x y z
N PRO A 1 3.44 14.56 -1.04
CA PRO A 1 3.90 14.34 0.34
C PRO A 1 2.85 14.78 1.35
N LEU A 2 2.76 14.11 2.49
CA LEU A 2 1.93 14.53 3.61
C LEU A 2 2.32 15.95 4.06
N GLY A 3 1.32 16.84 4.21
CA GLY A 3 1.55 18.23 4.59
C GLY A 3 1.91 19.16 3.44
N GLY A 4 1.80 18.71 2.20
CA GLY A 4 2.02 19.54 1.01
C GLY A 4 3.47 19.99 0.81
N SER A 5 3.69 21.10 0.13
CA SER A 5 5.00 21.59 -0.33
C SER A 5 5.61 22.69 0.54
N SER A 6 4.96 23.10 1.64
CA SER A 6 5.45 24.18 2.50
C SER A 6 5.30 23.84 3.99
N GLU A 7 6.11 24.49 4.81
CA GLU A 7 6.03 24.36 6.27
C GLU A 7 4.69 24.83 6.84
N LEU A 8 4.06 25.84 6.23
CA LEU A 8 2.75 26.33 6.62
C LEU A 8 1.68 25.24 6.61
N PHE A 9 1.77 24.29 5.68
CA PHE A 9 0.88 23.13 5.57
C PHE A 9 1.40 21.89 6.28
N GLY A 10 2.47 21.99 7.04
CA GLY A 10 3.03 20.90 7.84
C GLY A 10 3.89 19.90 7.06
N SER A 11 4.57 20.33 5.98
CA SER A 11 5.44 19.47 5.16
C SER A 11 6.55 18.77 5.99
N HIS A 12 7.05 19.43 7.04
CA HIS A 12 8.01 18.85 7.98
C HIS A 12 7.45 17.60 8.70
N LYS A 13 6.14 17.52 8.94
CA LYS A 13 5.50 16.32 9.52
C LYS A 13 5.52 15.15 8.54
N GLY A 14 5.22 15.41 7.27
CA GLY A 14 5.34 14.41 6.20
C GLY A 14 6.77 13.91 6.04
N TYR A 15 7.75 14.81 6.11
CA TYR A 15 9.16 14.43 6.11
C TYR A 15 9.51 13.56 7.33
N GLY A 16 9.01 13.90 8.53
CA GLY A 16 9.21 13.08 9.73
C GLY A 16 8.66 11.66 9.58
N TYR A 17 7.47 11.50 8.98
CA TYR A 17 6.94 10.17 8.66
C TYR A 17 7.79 9.41 7.64
N ALA A 18 8.32 10.08 6.63
CA ALA A 18 9.23 9.44 5.67
C ALA A 18 10.52 8.94 6.35
N VAL A 19 11.10 9.74 7.24
CA VAL A 19 12.28 9.31 8.04
C VAL A 19 11.92 8.14 8.96
N LEU A 20 10.74 8.11 9.56
CA LEU A 20 10.29 6.99 10.39
C LEU A 20 10.14 5.71 9.56
N VAL A 21 9.57 5.79 8.37
CA VAL A 21 9.45 4.64 7.46
C VAL A 21 10.85 4.14 7.06
N GLU A 22 11.77 5.04 6.76
CA GLU A 22 13.15 4.69 6.44
C GLU A 22 13.86 3.98 7.60
N PHE A 23 13.65 4.45 8.83
CA PHE A 23 14.19 3.81 10.02
C PHE A 23 13.68 2.38 10.18
N PHE A 24 12.37 2.16 10.10
CA PHE A 24 11.79 0.82 10.26
C PHE A 24 12.15 -0.12 9.11
N SER A 25 12.23 0.36 7.88
CA SER A 25 12.56 -0.50 6.73
C SER A 25 14.07 -0.68 6.56
N ALA A 26 14.77 0.32 6.06
CA ALA A 26 16.18 0.19 5.67
C ALA A 26 17.13 0.18 6.87
N CYS A 27 16.94 1.05 7.88
CA CYS A 27 17.90 1.14 8.97
C CYS A 27 17.88 -0.09 9.88
N LEU A 28 16.68 -0.58 10.28
CA LEU A 28 16.58 -1.77 11.12
C LEU A 28 17.04 -3.05 10.41
N SER A 29 16.84 -3.13 9.10
CA SER A 29 17.36 -4.27 8.31
C SER A 29 18.83 -4.14 7.92
N GLN A 30 19.46 -3.01 8.22
CA GLN A 30 20.82 -2.65 7.74
C GLN A 30 20.94 -2.69 6.21
N GLY A 31 19.84 -2.41 5.52
CA GLY A 31 19.76 -2.42 4.07
C GLY A 31 20.05 -1.05 3.44
N THR A 32 19.81 -0.96 2.13
CA THR A 32 20.05 0.26 1.37
C THR A 32 18.99 1.31 1.70
N THR A 33 19.41 2.48 2.14
CA THR A 33 18.51 3.62 2.38
C THR A 33 18.00 4.23 1.08
N SER A 34 16.81 4.83 1.10
CA SER A 34 16.08 5.31 -0.09
C SER A 34 16.91 6.27 -0.96
N ASN A 35 17.73 7.11 -0.34
CA ASN A 35 18.65 8.04 -1.05
C ASN A 35 19.83 7.35 -1.76
N HIS A 36 20.02 6.06 -1.54
CA HIS A 36 21.03 5.22 -2.19
C HIS A 36 20.42 4.13 -3.07
N THR A 37 19.10 3.93 -3.02
CA THR A 37 18.37 2.98 -3.89
C THR A 37 18.64 3.31 -5.36
N MET A 38 18.75 2.30 -6.21
CA MET A 38 19.05 2.39 -7.65
C MET A 38 20.42 2.96 -8.00
N LYS A 39 21.28 3.20 -7.02
CA LYS A 39 22.68 3.53 -7.28
C LYS A 39 23.49 2.25 -7.54
N ASN A 40 24.41 2.32 -8.47
CA ASN A 40 25.29 1.19 -8.85
C ASN A 40 24.54 -0.03 -9.44
N GLY A 41 23.38 0.17 -10.07
CA GLY A 41 22.62 -0.89 -10.72
C GLY A 41 21.88 -1.85 -9.78
N HIS A 42 21.88 -1.60 -8.48
CA HIS A 42 21.16 -2.39 -7.48
C HIS A 42 19.95 -1.63 -6.94
N ALA A 43 18.80 -2.29 -6.95
CA ALA A 43 17.52 -1.74 -6.48
C ALA A 43 17.32 -2.00 -4.99
N GLY A 44 18.16 -2.10 -4.11
CA GLY A 44 18.06 -2.46 -2.70
C GLY A 44 16.81 -1.89 -2.01
N ILE A 45 15.66 -2.52 -2.20
CA ILE A 45 14.39 -2.12 -1.60
C ILE A 45 14.19 -2.91 -0.32
N CYS A 46 13.95 -2.21 0.79
CA CYS A 46 13.71 -2.79 2.10
C CYS A 46 12.24 -2.70 2.49
N HIS A 47 11.75 -3.69 3.23
CA HIS A 47 10.38 -3.76 3.71
C HIS A 47 10.34 -3.94 5.22
N TYR A 48 9.30 -3.43 5.83
CA TYR A 48 8.97 -3.65 7.24
C TYR A 48 7.53 -4.14 7.36
N PHE A 49 7.35 -5.18 8.15
CA PHE A 49 6.03 -5.75 8.46
C PHE A 49 5.85 -5.81 9.97
N ALA A 50 4.69 -5.37 10.45
CA ALA A 50 4.32 -5.47 11.85
C ALA A 50 2.89 -5.97 12.00
N ALA A 51 2.66 -6.76 13.02
CA ALA A 51 1.33 -7.18 13.45
C ALA A 51 1.19 -6.96 14.95
N PHE A 52 0.08 -6.36 15.36
CA PHE A 52 -0.21 -6.10 16.76
C PHE A 52 -1.45 -6.89 17.19
N ASN A 53 -1.33 -7.65 18.29
CA ASN A 53 -2.50 -8.24 18.91
C ASN A 53 -3.25 -7.13 19.68
N PRO A 54 -4.50 -6.79 19.33
CA PRO A 54 -5.26 -5.75 20.02
C PRO A 54 -5.52 -6.07 21.51
N GLU A 55 -5.49 -7.35 21.91
CA GLU A 55 -5.72 -7.75 23.29
C GLU A 55 -4.68 -7.21 24.29
N ILE A 56 -3.49 -6.83 23.82
CA ILE A 56 -2.48 -6.17 24.67
C ILE A 56 -2.91 -4.78 25.14
N PHE A 57 -3.91 -4.17 24.47
CA PHE A 57 -4.45 -2.85 24.81
C PHE A 57 -5.79 -2.91 25.55
N GLY A 58 -6.41 -4.09 25.67
CA GLY A 58 -7.69 -4.29 26.36
C GLY A 58 -8.61 -5.26 25.61
N ASP A 59 -9.91 -5.12 25.80
CA ASP A 59 -10.92 -5.95 25.12
C ASP A 59 -10.87 -5.75 23.60
N ALA A 60 -10.44 -6.77 22.89
CA ALA A 60 -10.27 -6.73 21.44
C ALA A 60 -11.60 -6.50 20.69
N GLN A 61 -12.73 -6.97 21.22
CA GLN A 61 -14.03 -6.75 20.61
C GLN A 61 -14.48 -5.30 20.76
N ALA A 62 -14.30 -4.72 21.93
CA ALA A 62 -14.59 -3.31 22.18
C ALA A 62 -13.70 -2.40 21.29
N ILE A 63 -12.41 -2.71 21.17
CA ILE A 63 -11.47 -1.98 20.30
C ILE A 63 -11.92 -2.04 18.84
N ARG A 64 -12.28 -3.23 18.33
CA ARG A 64 -12.77 -3.40 16.95
C ARG A 64 -14.08 -2.66 16.71
N SER A 65 -15.02 -2.73 17.65
CA SER A 65 -16.29 -2.03 17.54
C SER A 65 -16.10 -0.52 17.52
N HIS A 66 -15.24 0.01 18.38
CA HIS A 66 -14.91 1.43 18.42
C HIS A 66 -14.27 1.91 17.10
N PHE A 67 -13.31 1.15 16.56
CA PHE A 67 -12.70 1.47 15.28
C PHE A 67 -13.70 1.38 14.12
N SER A 68 -14.58 0.39 14.12
CA SER A 68 -15.64 0.24 13.10
C SER A 68 -16.61 1.42 13.11
N ALA A 69 -17.00 1.91 14.30
CA ALA A 69 -17.83 3.10 14.43
C ALA A 69 -17.14 4.35 13.86
N TYR A 70 -15.86 4.55 14.19
CA TYR A 70 -15.05 5.64 13.62
C TYR A 70 -14.97 5.57 12.09
N LEU A 71 -14.73 4.40 11.51
CA LEU A 71 -14.70 4.23 10.06
C LEU A 71 -16.07 4.52 9.41
N GLN A 72 -17.17 4.22 10.11
CA GLN A 72 -18.51 4.55 9.63
C GLN A 72 -18.73 6.07 9.63
N GLU A 73 -18.34 6.77 10.67
CA GLU A 73 -18.41 8.24 10.72
C GLU A 73 -17.64 8.88 9.55
N LEU A 74 -16.45 8.34 9.21
CA LEU A 74 -15.69 8.82 8.05
C LEU A 74 -16.45 8.62 6.73
N ARG A 75 -17.12 7.46 6.53
CA ARG A 75 -17.92 7.20 5.33
C ARG A 75 -19.10 8.15 5.19
N GLU A 76 -19.67 8.56 6.31
CA GLU A 76 -20.84 9.45 6.38
C GLU A 76 -20.45 10.93 6.36
N SER A 77 -19.18 11.26 6.40
CA SER A 77 -18.70 12.65 6.34
C SER A 77 -19.09 13.35 5.04
N ALA A 78 -19.03 14.68 5.05
CA ALA A 78 -19.30 15.49 3.88
C ALA A 78 -18.36 15.12 2.71
N LYS A 79 -18.94 14.82 1.56
CA LYS A 79 -18.21 14.42 0.38
C LYS A 79 -17.64 15.63 -0.36
N ALA A 80 -16.49 15.49 -0.97
CA ALA A 80 -15.97 16.50 -1.87
C ALA A 80 -16.91 16.70 -3.08
N ALA A 81 -16.90 17.89 -3.66
CA ALA A 81 -17.72 18.20 -4.82
C ALA A 81 -17.48 17.19 -5.97
N GLY A 82 -18.55 16.67 -6.53
CA GLY A 82 -18.50 15.68 -7.61
C GLY A 82 -18.16 14.26 -7.16
N GLN A 83 -18.06 13.99 -5.86
CA GLN A 83 -17.84 12.64 -5.34
C GLN A 83 -19.11 12.06 -4.75
N GLU A 84 -19.41 10.81 -5.09
CA GLU A 84 -20.60 10.10 -4.60
C GLU A 84 -20.32 9.30 -3.32
N ARG A 85 -19.06 8.95 -3.08
CA ARG A 85 -18.65 8.07 -1.98
C ARG A 85 -17.29 8.47 -1.41
N ILE A 86 -17.14 8.27 -0.10
CA ILE A 86 -15.85 8.26 0.59
C ILE A 86 -15.40 6.80 0.71
N TYR A 87 -14.22 6.50 0.22
CA TYR A 87 -13.59 5.20 0.38
C TYR A 87 -12.72 5.17 1.63
N ILE A 88 -12.91 4.16 2.43
CA ILE A 88 -11.99 3.82 3.50
C ILE A 88 -10.86 2.95 2.91
N HIS A 89 -9.69 3.06 3.48
CA HIS A 89 -8.51 2.33 3.02
C HIS A 89 -8.75 0.82 2.96
N GLY A 90 -8.42 0.20 1.84
CA GLY A 90 -8.66 -1.23 1.58
C GLY A 90 -10.02 -1.57 0.93
N GLU A 91 -10.99 -0.66 0.86
CA GLU A 91 -12.30 -0.95 0.25
C GLU A 91 -12.20 -1.16 -1.25
N LYS A 92 -11.44 -0.32 -1.96
CA LYS A 92 -11.25 -0.45 -3.41
C LYS A 92 -10.56 -1.76 -3.78
N GLU A 93 -9.57 -2.15 -3.00
CA GLU A 93 -8.85 -3.41 -3.15
C GLU A 93 -9.77 -4.62 -2.91
N ALA A 94 -10.61 -4.56 -1.88
CA ALA A 94 -11.58 -5.61 -1.58
C ALA A 94 -12.67 -5.73 -2.66
N GLU A 95 -13.13 -4.61 -3.20
CA GLU A 95 -14.10 -4.58 -4.31
C GLU A 95 -13.48 -5.15 -5.58
N CYS A 96 -12.29 -4.69 -5.94
CA CYS A 96 -11.54 -5.17 -7.09
C CYS A 96 -11.22 -6.67 -6.98
N CYS A 97 -10.85 -7.15 -5.79
CA CYS A 97 -10.61 -8.57 -5.54
C CYS A 97 -11.87 -9.41 -5.77
N ARG A 98 -13.04 -8.96 -5.30
CA ARG A 98 -14.31 -9.65 -5.52
C ARG A 98 -14.69 -9.72 -6.99
N GLU A 99 -14.55 -8.61 -7.70
CA GLU A 99 -14.80 -8.53 -9.15
C GLU A 99 -13.87 -9.50 -9.91
N ARG A 100 -12.57 -9.42 -9.66
CA ARG A 100 -11.57 -10.24 -10.37
C ARG A 100 -11.67 -11.74 -10.07
N LYS A 101 -12.18 -12.12 -8.93
CA LYS A 101 -12.50 -13.53 -8.64
C LYS A 101 -13.62 -14.08 -9.53
N GLN A 102 -14.49 -13.24 -10.06
CA GLN A 102 -15.59 -13.63 -10.93
C GLN A 102 -15.23 -13.48 -12.41
N SER A 103 -14.60 -12.36 -12.78
CA SER A 103 -14.32 -11.99 -14.17
C SER A 103 -12.92 -12.39 -14.66
N GLY A 104 -12.04 -12.81 -13.76
CA GLY A 104 -10.62 -13.00 -14.04
C GLY A 104 -9.80 -11.73 -13.86
N ILE A 105 -8.48 -11.89 -13.83
CA ILE A 105 -7.53 -10.79 -13.69
C ILE A 105 -7.17 -10.27 -15.09
N PRO A 106 -7.48 -8.99 -15.42
CA PRO A 106 -7.10 -8.44 -16.72
C PRO A 106 -5.57 -8.24 -16.80
N ILE A 107 -4.95 -8.87 -17.79
CA ILE A 107 -3.52 -8.70 -18.07
C ILE A 107 -3.39 -7.84 -19.31
N LEU A 108 -2.51 -6.86 -19.29
CA LEU A 108 -2.23 -6.01 -20.44
C LEU A 108 -1.59 -6.86 -21.57
N PRO A 109 -2.02 -6.70 -22.84
CA PRO A 109 -1.46 -7.48 -23.95
C PRO A 109 0.06 -7.43 -24.00
N LYS A 110 0.66 -6.26 -23.80
CA LYS A 110 2.12 -6.11 -23.77
C LYS A 110 2.78 -6.97 -22.69
N THR A 111 2.20 -7.01 -21.49
CA THR A 111 2.71 -7.86 -20.39
C THR A 111 2.61 -9.33 -20.75
N LEU A 112 1.50 -9.75 -21.38
CA LEU A 112 1.30 -11.11 -21.83
C LEU A 112 2.34 -11.53 -22.88
N ASP A 113 2.65 -10.64 -23.83
CA ASP A 113 3.68 -10.88 -24.83
C ASP A 113 5.09 -10.94 -24.24
N GLU A 114 5.37 -10.13 -23.23
CA GLU A 114 6.65 -10.19 -22.50
C GLU A 114 6.78 -11.49 -21.71
N MET A 115 5.71 -11.94 -21.04
CA MET A 115 5.67 -13.24 -20.35
C MET A 115 5.86 -14.41 -21.29
N ARG A 116 5.23 -14.39 -22.47
CA ARG A 116 5.39 -15.43 -23.51
C ARG A 116 6.83 -15.52 -23.98
N ARG A 117 7.45 -14.40 -24.32
CA ARG A 117 8.88 -14.36 -24.73
C ARG A 117 9.80 -14.90 -23.63
N LEU A 118 9.57 -14.50 -22.39
CA LEU A 118 10.36 -14.99 -21.26
C LEU A 118 10.21 -16.50 -21.08
N ALA A 119 9.00 -17.02 -21.22
CA ALA A 119 8.75 -18.46 -21.15
C ALA A 119 9.49 -19.22 -22.28
N GLU A 120 9.47 -18.69 -23.51
CA GLU A 120 10.21 -19.24 -24.64
C GLU A 120 11.73 -19.25 -24.37
N GLU A 121 12.30 -18.14 -23.90
CA GLU A 121 13.72 -18.03 -23.57
C GLU A 121 14.15 -19.02 -22.47
N LEU A 122 13.26 -19.30 -21.51
CA LEU A 122 13.52 -20.22 -20.41
C LEU A 122 13.12 -21.67 -20.70
N GLY A 123 12.55 -21.96 -21.87
CA GLY A 123 12.06 -23.30 -22.24
C GLY A 123 10.89 -23.78 -21.37
N LEU A 124 10.06 -22.86 -20.86
CA LEU A 124 8.91 -23.16 -20.01
C LEU A 124 7.61 -23.22 -20.84
N PRO A 125 6.66 -24.11 -20.49
CA PRO A 125 5.34 -24.08 -21.10
C PRO A 125 4.61 -22.78 -20.74
N PHE A 126 3.90 -22.21 -21.72
CA PHE A 126 3.08 -21.01 -21.54
C PHE A 126 1.62 -21.33 -21.90
N GLU A 127 0.80 -21.48 -20.87
CA GLU A 127 -0.64 -21.82 -20.99
C GLU A 127 -1.47 -20.66 -20.42
N TRP A 128 -1.95 -19.73 -21.32
CA TRP A 128 -2.83 -18.61 -20.93
C TRP A 128 -3.85 -18.33 -22.03
#